data_bcf494c68de5d69123f22519abee1839
#
_entry.id   bcf494c68de5d69123f22519abee1839
#
_cell.length_a   1.000
_cell.length_b   1.000
_cell.length_c   1.000
_cell.angle_alpha   90.00
_cell.angle_beta   90.00
_cell.angle_gamma   90.00
#
_symmetry.space_group_name_H-M   'P 1'
#
loop_
_entity.id
_entity.type
_entity.pdbx_description
1 polymer ?
#
loop_
_entity_poly.entity_id
_entity_poly.type
_entity_poly.pdbx_seq_one_letter_code
_entity_poly.pdbx_strand_id
1 'polypeptide(L)'
;MRILLANKFYYSRGGDCIYTMNLEKLLKAKGHEVAVYAMQYPENEQSEWSCYWPANMTGLRAVVRPFGVRQVVRGFSRLIDDFRPDVVHLNNIHSQLSPVIAEIAHSKGVRVVWTLHDSKLVCPCYTCSRKIGGKLTWCTECFTDKTAVIRHRCLHGSLPGSVIGYLEARKWNRERLERCTDVFLPPSQFMKDTCVAGGYTAEKFSVLCNFIDVAKIPPFEDMPKGDYCVYLGRVNEVKGVPTLCKAAARLGKRLIVIGGGEMLPQLKQEYAGCADIEFLGQMNWDDFMPIVRKARFMVLPAEWSENNPLTVIESQSLGTPVLGARIGGIPELIEEGVTGMTFTSGDVDDLAAKISAMWNYSFDYRAIAMNAVEQYSSEAYYDKLMRYYRGED
;
A
#
# COMPACT_ATOMS: atom_id res chain seq x y z
N MET A 1 -3.43 -24.28 -10.57
CA MET A 1 -2.78 -23.37 -11.53
C MET A 1 -1.33 -23.16 -11.14
N ARG A 2 -0.50 -22.80 -12.10
CA ARG A 2 0.89 -22.38 -11.92
C ARG A 2 0.97 -20.85 -11.99
N ILE A 3 1.33 -20.20 -10.91
CA ILE A 3 1.25 -18.75 -10.76
C ILE A 3 2.64 -18.19 -10.48
N LEU A 4 3.08 -17.22 -11.29
CA LEU A 4 4.36 -16.54 -11.11
C LEU A 4 4.13 -15.15 -10.54
N LEU A 5 4.47 -14.95 -9.27
CA LEU A 5 4.43 -13.65 -8.62
C LEU A 5 5.72 -12.88 -8.90
N ALA A 6 5.62 -11.60 -9.24
CA ALA A 6 6.79 -10.74 -9.40
C ALA A 6 6.69 -9.49 -8.52
N ASN A 7 7.70 -9.30 -7.65
CA ASN A 7 7.88 -8.10 -6.84
C ASN A 7 9.37 -7.78 -6.70
N LYS A 8 9.73 -6.49 -6.64
CA LYS A 8 11.15 -6.09 -6.55
C LYS A 8 11.87 -6.56 -5.30
N PHE A 9 11.16 -6.71 -4.16
CA PHE A 9 11.70 -7.17 -2.89
C PHE A 9 10.96 -8.43 -2.42
N TYR A 10 11.67 -9.33 -1.75
CA TYR A 10 11.11 -10.55 -1.18
C TYR A 10 11.53 -10.70 0.29
N TYR A 11 11.22 -9.69 1.08
CA TYR A 11 11.39 -9.63 2.55
C TYR A 11 10.41 -8.61 3.15
N SER A 12 10.15 -8.70 4.45
CA SER A 12 9.18 -7.82 5.14
C SER A 12 9.71 -6.40 5.28
N ARG A 13 9.43 -5.56 4.26
CA ARG A 13 9.87 -4.15 4.17
C ARG A 13 8.72 -3.14 4.25
N GLY A 14 7.62 -3.42 3.60
CA GLY A 14 6.49 -2.50 3.45
C GLY A 14 5.24 -3.22 2.95
N GLY A 15 4.15 -2.49 2.78
CA GLY A 15 2.84 -3.06 2.46
C GLY A 15 2.82 -3.93 1.20
N ASP A 16 3.50 -3.50 0.13
CA ASP A 16 3.62 -4.26 -1.12
C ASP A 16 4.34 -5.61 -0.93
N CYS A 17 5.38 -5.64 -0.08
CA CYS A 17 6.12 -6.86 0.20
C CYS A 17 5.30 -7.81 1.08
N ILE A 18 4.68 -7.29 2.14
CA ILE A 18 3.81 -8.06 3.04
C ILE A 18 2.63 -8.65 2.25
N TYR A 19 2.00 -7.85 1.38
CA TYR A 19 0.94 -8.29 0.50
C TYR A 19 1.41 -9.45 -0.41
N THR A 20 2.55 -9.31 -1.09
CA THR A 20 3.07 -10.34 -2.00
C THR A 20 3.36 -11.65 -1.28
N MET A 21 3.96 -11.58 -0.08
CA MET A 21 4.27 -12.77 0.73
C MET A 21 3.00 -13.42 1.28
N ASN A 22 2.00 -12.63 1.69
CA ASN A 22 0.70 -13.17 2.13
C ASN A 22 -0.07 -13.79 0.96
N LEU A 23 -0.01 -13.18 -0.23
CA LEU A 23 -0.62 -13.73 -1.43
C LEU A 23 0.01 -15.07 -1.81
N GLU A 24 1.33 -15.18 -1.77
CA GLU A 24 2.03 -16.45 -2.03
C GLU A 24 1.56 -17.55 -1.06
N LYS A 25 1.52 -17.24 0.25
CA LYS A 25 1.03 -18.18 1.27
C LYS A 25 -0.40 -18.62 1.01
N LEU A 26 -1.28 -17.66 0.68
CA LEU A 26 -2.69 -17.94 0.36
C LEU A 26 -2.81 -18.87 -0.84
N LEU A 27 -2.13 -18.55 -1.94
CA LEU A 27 -2.22 -19.35 -3.16
C LEU A 27 -1.66 -20.77 -2.97
N LYS A 28 -0.54 -20.93 -2.24
CA LYS A 28 0.01 -22.24 -1.88
C LYS A 28 -0.95 -23.03 -1.00
N ALA A 29 -1.57 -22.38 -0.01
CA ALA A 29 -2.57 -23.02 0.86
C ALA A 29 -3.81 -23.51 0.08
N LYS A 30 -4.14 -22.82 -1.04
CA LYS A 30 -5.21 -23.22 -1.97
C LYS A 30 -4.79 -24.28 -3.00
N GLY A 31 -3.59 -24.85 -2.88
CA GLY A 31 -3.10 -25.93 -3.74
C GLY A 31 -2.55 -25.49 -5.10
N HIS A 32 -2.20 -24.20 -5.26
CA HIS A 32 -1.52 -23.73 -6.46
C HIS A 32 -0.01 -23.92 -6.37
N GLU A 33 0.63 -24.17 -7.52
CA GLU A 33 2.08 -24.07 -7.65
C GLU A 33 2.44 -22.57 -7.81
N VAL A 34 3.32 -22.06 -6.94
CA VAL A 34 3.67 -20.64 -6.95
C VAL A 34 5.17 -20.46 -7.06
N ALA A 35 5.60 -19.76 -8.10
CA ALA A 35 6.96 -19.27 -8.25
C ALA A 35 7.03 -17.77 -7.93
N VAL A 36 8.18 -17.32 -7.44
CA VAL A 36 8.43 -15.90 -7.17
C VAL A 36 9.63 -15.41 -7.99
N TYR A 37 9.49 -14.22 -8.57
CA TYR A 37 10.58 -13.50 -9.23
C TYR A 37 10.85 -12.17 -8.54
N ALA A 38 12.06 -12.01 -7.99
CA ALA A 38 12.46 -10.82 -7.25
C ALA A 38 13.91 -10.42 -7.59
N MET A 39 14.36 -9.29 -7.04
CA MET A 39 15.78 -8.91 -7.05
C MET A 39 16.53 -9.67 -5.93
N GLN A 40 17.80 -9.97 -6.11
CA GLN A 40 18.63 -10.52 -5.04
C GLN A 40 19.00 -9.40 -4.04
N TYR A 41 18.63 -9.60 -2.79
CA TYR A 41 19.03 -8.79 -1.63
C TYR A 41 19.44 -9.71 -0.48
N PRO A 42 20.37 -9.28 0.41
CA PRO A 42 20.79 -10.07 1.57
C PRO A 42 19.64 -10.38 2.54
N GLU A 43 18.64 -9.50 2.58
CA GLU A 43 17.48 -9.57 3.48
C GLU A 43 16.36 -10.50 2.98
N ASN A 44 16.48 -11.01 1.73
CA ASN A 44 15.42 -11.83 1.17
C ASN A 44 15.17 -13.11 1.96
N GLU A 45 13.90 -13.48 2.08
CA GLU A 45 13.51 -14.82 2.52
C GLU A 45 14.05 -15.88 1.55
N GLN A 46 14.23 -17.10 2.04
CA GLN A 46 14.72 -18.21 1.22
C GLN A 46 13.67 -18.59 0.17
N SER A 47 14.12 -18.83 -1.06
CA SER A 47 13.26 -19.26 -2.16
C SER A 47 14.03 -20.18 -3.12
N GLU A 48 13.40 -21.29 -3.51
CA GLU A 48 13.92 -22.20 -4.54
C GLU A 48 14.09 -21.52 -5.90
N TRP A 49 13.36 -20.42 -6.14
CA TRP A 49 13.40 -19.63 -7.38
C TRP A 49 14.53 -18.60 -7.43
N SER A 50 15.29 -18.45 -6.33
CA SER A 50 16.34 -17.42 -6.20
C SER A 50 17.46 -17.54 -7.25
N CYS A 51 17.67 -18.73 -7.82
CA CYS A 51 18.67 -18.96 -8.89
C CYS A 51 18.34 -18.23 -10.22
N TYR A 52 17.08 -17.79 -10.41
CA TYR A 52 16.63 -16.98 -11.55
C TYR A 52 16.74 -15.48 -11.30
N TRP A 53 16.84 -15.05 -10.04
CA TRP A 53 16.74 -13.65 -9.66
C TRP A 53 17.96 -12.84 -10.09
N PRO A 54 17.75 -11.65 -10.67
CA PRO A 54 18.85 -10.78 -11.04
C PRO A 54 19.52 -10.17 -9.80
N ALA A 55 20.86 -10.06 -9.87
CA ALA A 55 21.62 -9.39 -8.83
C ALA A 55 21.28 -7.89 -8.76
N ASN A 56 21.29 -7.35 -7.55
CA ASN A 56 21.09 -5.91 -7.35
C ASN A 56 22.25 -5.12 -7.99
N MET A 57 21.89 -4.17 -8.86
CA MET A 57 22.84 -3.26 -9.51
C MET A 57 22.91 -1.95 -8.74
N THR A 58 24.10 -1.52 -8.38
CA THR A 58 24.36 -0.27 -7.65
C THR A 58 25.20 0.70 -8.47
N GLY A 59 25.36 1.93 -7.98
CA GLY A 59 26.14 2.97 -8.63
C GLY A 59 25.64 3.34 -10.04
N LEU A 60 26.51 3.66 -10.95
CA LEU A 60 26.15 4.10 -12.31
C LEU A 60 25.38 3.05 -13.11
N ARG A 61 25.59 1.77 -12.82
CA ARG A 61 24.86 0.69 -13.49
C ARG A 61 23.38 0.66 -13.11
N ALA A 62 22.99 1.23 -11.96
CA ALA A 62 21.60 1.31 -11.54
C ALA A 62 20.74 2.19 -12.46
N VAL A 63 21.34 3.13 -13.19
CA VAL A 63 20.66 4.05 -14.12
C VAL A 63 19.90 3.32 -15.23
N VAL A 64 20.40 2.18 -15.68
CA VAL A 64 19.79 1.40 -16.78
C VAL A 64 18.73 0.40 -16.33
N ARG A 65 18.61 0.15 -15.00
CA ARG A 65 17.62 -0.81 -14.45
C ARG A 65 16.18 -0.56 -14.93
N PRO A 66 15.67 0.68 -14.91
CA PRO A 66 14.29 0.96 -15.30
C PRO A 66 13.96 0.57 -16.73
N PHE A 67 14.99 0.41 -17.58
CA PHE A 67 14.83 0.14 -19.00
C PHE A 67 14.87 -1.35 -19.38
N GLY A 68 14.96 -2.26 -18.41
CA GLY A 68 14.98 -3.70 -18.66
C GLY A 68 16.37 -4.22 -19.04
N VAL A 69 17.20 -4.48 -18.04
CA VAL A 69 18.57 -4.98 -18.21
C VAL A 69 18.61 -6.46 -18.59
N ARG A 70 19.68 -6.87 -19.30
CA ARG A 70 19.83 -8.24 -19.81
C ARG A 70 19.65 -9.33 -18.74
N GLN A 71 20.15 -9.12 -17.52
CA GLN A 71 20.02 -10.12 -16.45
C GLN A 71 18.55 -10.33 -16.02
N VAL A 72 17.73 -9.26 -15.98
CA VAL A 72 16.28 -9.35 -15.71
C VAL A 72 15.60 -10.12 -16.84
N VAL A 73 15.87 -9.74 -18.09
CA VAL A 73 15.28 -10.41 -19.27
C VAL A 73 15.64 -11.90 -19.29
N ARG A 74 16.92 -12.26 -19.12
CA ARG A 74 17.36 -13.66 -19.15
C ARG A 74 16.79 -14.48 -17.99
N GLY A 75 16.88 -13.97 -16.76
CA GLY A 75 16.37 -14.66 -15.58
C GLY A 75 14.88 -14.91 -15.67
N PHE A 76 14.09 -13.88 -16.01
CA PHE A 76 12.65 -14.00 -16.14
C PHE A 76 12.21 -14.92 -17.29
N SER A 77 12.87 -14.81 -18.47
CA SER A 77 12.56 -15.71 -19.61
C SER A 77 12.83 -17.16 -19.28
N ARG A 78 13.95 -17.47 -18.61
CA ARG A 78 14.27 -18.84 -18.17
C ARG A 78 13.25 -19.34 -17.16
N LEU A 79 12.89 -18.52 -16.16
CA LEU A 79 11.89 -18.91 -15.17
C LEU A 79 10.52 -19.21 -15.81
N ILE A 80 10.06 -18.38 -16.77
CA ILE A 80 8.82 -18.66 -17.51
C ILE A 80 8.92 -19.99 -18.30
N ASP A 81 10.05 -20.24 -18.98
CA ASP A 81 10.21 -21.43 -19.79
C ASP A 81 10.26 -22.70 -18.92
N ASP A 82 10.92 -22.66 -17.77
CA ASP A 82 11.07 -23.78 -16.86
C ASP A 82 9.79 -24.01 -16.02
N PHE A 83 9.21 -22.93 -15.48
CA PHE A 83 8.02 -22.99 -14.63
C PHE A 83 6.72 -23.09 -15.43
N ARG A 84 6.60 -22.54 -16.64
CA ARG A 84 5.41 -22.51 -17.50
C ARG A 84 4.16 -22.04 -16.76
N PRO A 85 4.14 -20.79 -16.28
CA PRO A 85 3.01 -20.28 -15.52
C PRO A 85 1.75 -20.12 -16.38
N ASP A 86 0.58 -20.35 -15.81
CA ASP A 86 -0.72 -19.99 -16.39
C ASP A 86 -0.93 -18.47 -16.30
N VAL A 87 -0.42 -17.85 -15.22
CA VAL A 87 -0.57 -16.42 -14.91
C VAL A 87 0.73 -15.86 -14.36
N VAL A 88 1.07 -14.65 -14.82
CA VAL A 88 2.08 -13.80 -14.19
C VAL A 88 1.36 -12.67 -13.45
N HIS A 89 1.51 -12.64 -12.13
CA HIS A 89 0.97 -11.58 -11.29
C HIS A 89 2.06 -10.60 -10.88
N LEU A 90 1.99 -9.40 -11.44
CA LEU A 90 2.93 -8.32 -11.19
C LEU A 90 2.49 -7.49 -9.98
N ASN A 91 3.45 -7.10 -9.17
CA ASN A 91 3.28 -6.17 -8.05
C ASN A 91 4.14 -4.92 -8.28
N ASN A 92 4.98 -4.56 -7.33
CA ASN A 92 5.85 -3.40 -7.44
C ASN A 92 7.14 -3.76 -8.19
N ILE A 93 7.14 -3.68 -9.52
CA ILE A 93 8.23 -4.10 -10.41
C ILE A 93 9.04 -2.95 -10.99
N HIS A 94 8.49 -1.73 -11.00
CA HIS A 94 9.14 -0.55 -11.59
C HIS A 94 10.53 -0.29 -11.03
N SER A 95 11.37 0.34 -11.84
CA SER A 95 12.72 0.81 -11.51
C SER A 95 13.74 -0.30 -11.21
N GLN A 96 13.32 -1.53 -10.93
CA GLN A 96 14.20 -2.66 -10.58
C GLN A 96 14.08 -3.78 -11.62
N LEU A 97 12.92 -4.48 -11.62
CA LEU A 97 12.62 -5.55 -12.56
C LEU A 97 12.17 -5.00 -13.93
N SER A 98 11.61 -3.79 -13.94
CA SER A 98 11.09 -3.12 -15.13
C SER A 98 9.86 -3.80 -15.75
N PRO A 99 8.95 -3.04 -16.38
CA PRO A 99 7.80 -3.59 -17.13
C PRO A 99 8.17 -4.50 -18.30
N VAL A 100 9.45 -4.63 -18.64
CA VAL A 100 9.92 -5.61 -19.65
C VAL A 100 9.46 -7.03 -19.34
N ILE A 101 9.27 -7.38 -18.05
CA ILE A 101 8.78 -8.72 -17.66
C ILE A 101 7.30 -8.93 -18.03
N ALA A 102 6.48 -7.86 -18.04
CA ALA A 102 5.11 -7.93 -18.56
C ALA A 102 5.10 -8.24 -20.06
N GLU A 103 5.97 -7.55 -20.83
CA GLU A 103 6.08 -7.81 -22.27
C GLU A 103 6.57 -9.22 -22.59
N ILE A 104 7.52 -9.75 -21.82
CA ILE A 104 8.00 -11.13 -21.98
C ILE A 104 6.86 -12.11 -21.71
N ALA A 105 6.13 -11.97 -20.61
CA ALA A 105 5.00 -12.82 -20.27
C ALA A 105 3.93 -12.79 -21.39
N HIS A 106 3.50 -11.59 -21.78
CA HIS A 106 2.53 -11.39 -22.85
C HIS A 106 2.99 -12.00 -24.19
N SER A 107 4.27 -11.80 -24.59
CA SER A 107 4.81 -12.35 -25.82
C SER A 107 4.84 -13.89 -25.87
N LYS A 108 4.82 -14.55 -24.71
CA LYS A 108 4.75 -15.99 -24.55
C LYS A 108 3.31 -16.50 -24.36
N GLY A 109 2.30 -15.63 -24.51
CA GLY A 109 0.87 -15.97 -24.36
C GLY A 109 0.43 -16.23 -22.92
N VAL A 110 1.23 -15.80 -21.93
CA VAL A 110 0.88 -15.95 -20.51
C VAL A 110 0.03 -14.75 -20.07
N ARG A 111 -1.07 -15.01 -19.38
CA ARG A 111 -1.94 -13.96 -18.82
C ARG A 111 -1.20 -13.09 -17.82
N VAL A 112 -1.33 -11.79 -17.93
CA VAL A 112 -0.65 -10.80 -17.09
C VAL A 112 -1.67 -10.03 -16.26
N VAL A 113 -1.60 -10.21 -14.95
CA VAL A 113 -2.39 -9.48 -13.94
C VAL A 113 -1.46 -8.56 -13.15
N TRP A 114 -1.86 -7.32 -12.89
CA TRP A 114 -0.98 -6.36 -12.23
C TRP A 114 -1.66 -5.60 -11.08
N THR A 115 -1.30 -5.95 -9.83
CA THR A 115 -1.75 -5.18 -8.66
C THR A 115 -0.96 -3.89 -8.51
N LEU A 116 -1.67 -2.79 -8.32
CA LEU A 116 -1.11 -1.44 -8.23
C LEU A 116 -0.94 -1.01 -6.77
N HIS A 117 0.30 -0.90 -6.32
CA HIS A 117 0.61 -0.46 -4.96
C HIS A 117 0.87 1.05 -4.85
N ASP A 118 1.12 1.72 -5.96
CA ASP A 118 1.42 3.15 -6.04
C ASP A 118 0.99 3.74 -7.39
N SER A 119 1.10 5.06 -7.55
CA SER A 119 0.70 5.79 -8.75
C SER A 119 1.76 5.81 -9.87
N LYS A 120 2.69 4.85 -9.90
CA LYS A 120 3.81 4.85 -10.85
C LYS A 120 3.38 4.83 -12.32
N LEU A 121 2.23 4.28 -12.64
CA LEU A 121 1.68 4.27 -14.00
C LEU A 121 1.45 5.69 -14.55
N VAL A 122 1.04 6.61 -13.70
CA VAL A 122 0.67 7.98 -14.09
C VAL A 122 1.68 9.03 -13.63
N CYS A 123 2.42 8.77 -12.56
CA CYS A 123 3.40 9.67 -11.97
C CYS A 123 4.78 9.04 -11.90
N PRO A 124 5.81 9.56 -12.61
CA PRO A 124 7.15 8.96 -12.60
C PRO A 124 7.79 8.85 -11.21
N CYS A 125 7.42 9.71 -10.25
CA CYS A 125 7.85 9.63 -8.85
C CYS A 125 6.87 8.86 -7.94
N TYR A 126 5.83 8.22 -8.49
CA TYR A 126 4.84 7.32 -7.86
C TYR A 126 3.93 7.92 -6.77
N THR A 127 4.16 9.17 -6.34
CA THR A 127 3.46 9.75 -5.18
C THR A 127 2.27 10.64 -5.55
N CYS A 128 2.18 11.11 -6.80
CA CYS A 128 1.23 12.15 -7.24
C CYS A 128 1.19 13.35 -6.27
N SER A 129 2.33 13.73 -5.70
CA SER A 129 2.42 14.81 -4.74
C SER A 129 3.73 15.59 -4.88
N ARG A 130 3.67 16.87 -4.50
CA ARG A 130 4.84 17.76 -4.39
C ARG A 130 4.68 18.79 -3.29
N LYS A 131 5.79 19.31 -2.76
CA LYS A 131 5.74 20.41 -1.79
C LYS A 131 5.53 21.74 -2.50
N ILE A 132 4.46 22.46 -2.14
CA ILE A 132 4.15 23.82 -2.58
C ILE A 132 4.01 24.67 -1.33
N GLY A 133 4.85 25.73 -1.20
CA GLY A 133 4.84 26.56 0.02
C GLY A 133 5.08 25.78 1.32
N GLY A 134 5.89 24.71 1.25
CA GLY A 134 6.18 23.83 2.39
C GLY A 134 5.14 22.75 2.68
N LYS A 135 3.94 22.83 2.09
CA LYS A 135 2.89 21.81 2.25
C LYS A 135 2.91 20.78 1.13
N LEU A 136 2.71 19.51 1.49
CA LEU A 136 2.53 18.43 0.52
C LEU A 136 1.17 18.61 -0.17
N THR A 137 1.19 18.70 -1.49
CA THR A 137 0.00 18.98 -2.30
C THR A 137 -0.15 17.90 -3.38
N TRP A 138 -1.38 17.46 -3.63
CA TRP A 138 -1.71 16.57 -4.73
C TRP A 138 -1.31 17.18 -6.08
N CYS A 139 -0.71 16.40 -6.94
CA CYS A 139 -0.15 16.86 -8.21
C CYS A 139 -0.52 15.90 -9.35
N THR A 140 -1.15 16.42 -10.38
CA THR A 140 -1.57 15.69 -11.57
C THR A 140 -0.87 16.13 -12.84
N GLU A 141 0.11 17.04 -12.76
CA GLU A 141 0.77 17.62 -13.95
C GLU A 141 1.36 16.54 -14.88
N CYS A 142 1.88 15.45 -14.32
CA CYS A 142 2.42 14.34 -15.11
C CYS A 142 1.34 13.51 -15.84
N PHE A 143 0.05 13.73 -15.61
CA PHE A 143 -1.01 13.02 -16.34
C PHE A 143 -1.02 13.45 -17.80
N THR A 144 -0.80 14.72 -18.06
CA THR A 144 -0.76 15.32 -19.40
C THR A 144 0.67 15.61 -19.89
N ASP A 145 1.56 16.08 -19.01
CA ASP A 145 2.94 16.45 -19.34
C ASP A 145 3.97 15.76 -18.45
N LYS A 146 4.53 14.64 -18.92
CA LYS A 146 5.57 13.91 -18.20
C LYS A 146 6.86 14.73 -17.95
N THR A 147 7.09 15.85 -18.67
CA THR A 147 8.27 16.70 -18.42
C THR A 147 8.17 17.46 -17.09
N ALA A 148 6.99 17.55 -16.49
CA ALA A 148 6.79 18.13 -15.17
C ALA A 148 7.68 17.48 -14.11
N VAL A 149 7.95 16.17 -14.20
CA VAL A 149 8.86 15.47 -13.27
C VAL A 149 10.28 16.05 -13.30
N ILE A 150 10.76 16.49 -14.47
CA ILE A 150 12.08 17.12 -14.64
C ILE A 150 12.03 18.55 -14.10
N ARG A 151 11.01 19.33 -14.51
CA ARG A 151 10.78 20.72 -14.12
C ARG A 151 10.78 20.89 -12.61
N HIS A 152 10.11 19.97 -11.90
CA HIS A 152 9.99 20.00 -10.45
C HIS A 152 11.04 19.15 -9.71
N ARG A 153 11.95 18.49 -10.41
CA ARG A 153 12.97 17.59 -9.83
C ARG A 153 12.38 16.58 -8.83
N CYS A 154 11.25 15.94 -9.21
CA CYS A 154 10.44 15.15 -8.28
C CYS A 154 11.16 13.90 -7.71
N LEU A 155 12.12 13.30 -8.44
CA LEU A 155 12.87 12.15 -7.94
C LEU A 155 14.04 12.62 -7.06
N HIS A 156 13.81 12.57 -5.75
CA HIS A 156 14.80 12.90 -4.72
C HIS A 156 15.43 14.30 -4.85
N GLY A 157 14.73 15.29 -5.42
CA GLY A 157 15.28 16.62 -5.71
C GLY A 157 16.36 16.63 -6.81
N SER A 158 16.63 15.49 -7.43
CA SER A 158 17.71 15.26 -8.37
C SER A 158 17.27 15.49 -9.81
N LEU A 159 17.96 16.38 -10.53
CA LEU A 159 17.71 16.60 -11.97
C LEU A 159 18.04 15.32 -12.79
N PRO A 160 19.21 14.68 -12.66
CA PRO A 160 19.49 13.43 -13.36
C PRO A 160 18.50 12.32 -13.04
N GLY A 161 18.13 12.15 -11.76
CA GLY A 161 17.11 11.18 -11.35
C GLY A 161 15.78 11.44 -12.03
N SER A 162 15.35 12.70 -12.10
CA SER A 162 14.07 13.09 -12.73
C SER A 162 14.09 12.90 -14.25
N VAL A 163 15.23 13.11 -14.90
CA VAL A 163 15.42 12.79 -16.34
C VAL A 163 15.28 11.28 -16.57
N ILE A 164 15.89 10.45 -15.72
CA ILE A 164 15.76 8.98 -15.81
C ILE A 164 14.29 8.57 -15.63
N GLY A 165 13.60 9.13 -14.63
CA GLY A 165 12.16 8.85 -14.41
C GLY A 165 11.28 9.28 -15.58
N TYR A 166 11.59 10.39 -16.23
CA TYR A 166 10.92 10.83 -17.45
C TYR A 166 11.14 9.84 -18.61
N LEU A 167 12.40 9.42 -18.83
CA LEU A 167 12.74 8.47 -19.88
C LEU A 167 12.12 7.09 -19.62
N GLU A 168 12.07 6.64 -18.36
CA GLU A 168 11.35 5.43 -17.94
C GLU A 168 9.88 5.53 -18.32
N ALA A 169 9.20 6.63 -17.93
CA ALA A 169 7.77 6.83 -18.21
C ALA A 169 7.47 6.97 -19.71
N ARG A 170 8.41 7.51 -20.51
CA ARG A 170 8.28 7.54 -21.97
C ARG A 170 8.44 6.16 -22.60
N LYS A 171 9.41 5.36 -22.11
CA LYS A 171 9.63 4.00 -22.60
C LYS A 171 8.44 3.10 -22.29
N TRP A 172 7.97 3.15 -21.04
CA TRP A 172 6.85 2.37 -20.54
C TRP A 172 5.59 3.23 -20.53
N ASN A 173 5.22 3.73 -21.72
CA ASN A 173 4.03 4.53 -21.89
C ASN A 173 2.76 3.69 -21.73
N ARG A 174 1.64 4.38 -21.57
CA ARG A 174 0.32 3.78 -21.36
C ARG A 174 -0.01 2.69 -22.39
N GLU A 175 0.06 3.01 -23.68
CA GLU A 175 -0.32 2.09 -24.76
C GLU A 175 0.48 0.78 -24.70
N ARG A 176 1.76 0.88 -24.35
CA ARG A 176 2.65 -0.26 -24.22
C ARG A 176 2.28 -1.12 -23.02
N LEU A 177 1.95 -0.51 -21.88
CA LEU A 177 1.57 -1.21 -20.66
C LEU A 177 0.19 -1.86 -20.79
N GLU A 178 -0.80 -1.16 -21.36
CA GLU A 178 -2.13 -1.70 -21.63
C GLU A 178 -2.12 -2.89 -22.58
N ARG A 179 -1.22 -2.87 -23.59
CA ARG A 179 -1.08 -3.97 -24.54
C ARG A 179 -0.54 -5.25 -23.90
N CYS A 180 0.38 -5.13 -22.93
CA CYS A 180 1.03 -6.29 -22.31
C CYS A 180 0.44 -6.65 -20.93
N THR A 181 -0.69 -6.06 -20.54
CA THR A 181 -1.39 -6.36 -19.28
C THR A 181 -2.84 -6.66 -19.58
N ASP A 182 -3.34 -7.81 -19.12
CA ASP A 182 -4.73 -8.20 -19.31
C ASP A 182 -5.65 -7.41 -18.38
N VAL A 183 -5.30 -7.30 -17.10
CA VAL A 183 -6.04 -6.53 -16.11
C VAL A 183 -5.11 -5.89 -15.07
N PHE A 184 -5.39 -4.63 -14.74
CA PHE A 184 -4.80 -3.92 -13.60
C PHE A 184 -5.74 -4.01 -12.39
N LEU A 185 -5.19 -4.34 -11.22
CA LEU A 185 -5.92 -4.48 -9.97
C LEU A 185 -5.51 -3.36 -8.98
N PRO A 186 -6.09 -2.16 -9.08
CA PRO A 186 -5.94 -1.15 -8.05
C PRO A 186 -6.69 -1.58 -6.78
N PRO A 187 -6.13 -1.35 -5.57
CA PRO A 187 -6.79 -1.75 -4.33
C PRO A 187 -7.86 -0.75 -3.85
N SER A 188 -8.12 0.32 -4.60
CA SER A 188 -9.15 1.33 -4.32
C SER A 188 -9.73 1.92 -5.60
N GLN A 189 -10.96 2.44 -5.51
CA GLN A 189 -11.58 3.20 -6.59
C GLN A 189 -10.77 4.48 -6.86
N PHE A 190 -10.27 5.13 -5.81
CA PHE A 190 -9.37 6.29 -5.91
C PHE A 190 -8.17 6.02 -6.83
N MET A 191 -7.51 4.87 -6.69
CA MET A 191 -6.37 4.52 -7.54
C MET A 191 -6.81 4.21 -8.99
N LYS A 192 -7.95 3.55 -9.19
CA LYS A 192 -8.55 3.36 -10.51
C LYS A 192 -8.81 4.71 -11.18
N ASP A 193 -9.51 5.60 -10.49
CA ASP A 193 -9.88 6.93 -11.01
C ASP A 193 -8.62 7.76 -11.31
N THR A 194 -7.59 7.65 -10.48
CA THR A 194 -6.29 8.30 -10.69
C THR A 194 -5.64 7.83 -11.99
N CYS A 195 -5.65 6.52 -12.26
CA CYS A 195 -5.10 5.97 -13.51
C CYS A 195 -5.93 6.36 -14.73
N VAL A 196 -7.26 6.32 -14.62
CA VAL A 196 -8.18 6.73 -15.70
C VAL A 196 -8.02 8.22 -16.00
N ALA A 197 -7.92 9.08 -14.98
CA ALA A 197 -7.61 10.51 -15.15
C ALA A 197 -6.23 10.73 -15.81
N GLY A 198 -5.29 9.83 -15.62
CA GLY A 198 -3.99 9.77 -16.30
C GLY A 198 -4.06 9.24 -17.74
N GLY A 199 -5.28 8.96 -18.24
CA GLY A 199 -5.60 8.57 -19.61
C GLY A 199 -5.64 7.07 -19.87
N TYR A 200 -5.54 6.22 -18.86
CA TYR A 200 -5.69 4.76 -19.03
C TYR A 200 -7.15 4.38 -19.31
N THR A 201 -7.32 3.25 -19.99
CA THR A 201 -8.63 2.69 -20.36
C THR A 201 -9.32 2.08 -19.15
N ALA A 202 -10.50 2.56 -18.77
CA ALA A 202 -11.21 2.19 -17.54
C ALA A 202 -11.53 0.69 -17.43
N GLU A 203 -11.80 0.06 -18.57
CA GLU A 203 -12.14 -1.38 -18.70
C GLU A 203 -10.94 -2.30 -18.39
N LYS A 204 -9.72 -1.76 -18.45
CA LYS A 204 -8.52 -2.49 -18.04
C LYS A 204 -8.33 -2.59 -16.52
N PHE A 205 -9.21 -1.93 -15.74
CA PHE A 205 -9.04 -1.82 -14.28
C PHE A 205 -10.24 -2.42 -13.56
N SER A 206 -9.95 -3.35 -12.66
CA SER A 206 -10.91 -3.92 -11.71
C SER A 206 -10.44 -3.70 -10.28
N VAL A 207 -11.26 -3.07 -9.44
CA VAL A 207 -10.88 -2.77 -8.05
C VAL A 207 -10.87 -4.06 -7.23
N LEU A 208 -9.72 -4.33 -6.59
CA LEU A 208 -9.56 -5.47 -5.68
C LEU A 208 -8.86 -4.98 -4.40
N CYS A 209 -9.64 -4.70 -3.34
CA CYS A 209 -9.12 -4.28 -2.04
C CYS A 209 -8.09 -5.26 -1.49
N ASN A 210 -7.15 -4.77 -0.70
CA ASN A 210 -6.23 -5.61 0.06
C ASN A 210 -7.00 -6.55 1.00
N PHE A 211 -6.35 -7.61 1.44
CA PHE A 211 -6.92 -8.62 2.34
C PHE A 211 -6.07 -8.77 3.60
N ILE A 212 -6.66 -9.37 4.60
CA ILE A 212 -6.03 -9.76 5.84
C ILE A 212 -5.99 -11.28 5.99
N ASP A 213 -4.99 -11.76 6.70
CA ASP A 213 -4.90 -13.14 7.14
C ASP A 213 -5.82 -13.33 8.35
N VAL A 214 -7.04 -13.82 8.09
CA VAL A 214 -8.05 -14.03 9.14
C VAL A 214 -7.62 -15.02 10.22
N ALA A 215 -6.67 -15.91 9.94
CA ALA A 215 -6.13 -16.83 10.94
C ALA A 215 -5.40 -16.09 12.08
N LYS A 216 -4.96 -14.87 11.83
CA LYS A 216 -4.33 -14.00 12.82
C LYS A 216 -5.34 -13.16 13.62
N ILE A 217 -6.58 -13.07 13.17
CA ILE A 217 -7.62 -12.30 13.85
C ILE A 217 -8.28 -13.19 14.89
N PRO A 218 -8.16 -12.85 16.19
CA PRO A 218 -8.83 -13.63 17.23
C PRO A 218 -10.35 -13.49 17.09
N PRO A 219 -11.12 -14.51 17.50
CA PRO A 219 -12.57 -14.38 17.57
C PRO A 219 -13.00 -13.12 18.32
N PHE A 220 -14.08 -12.50 17.85
CA PHE A 220 -14.60 -11.32 18.53
C PHE A 220 -15.09 -11.72 19.94
N GLU A 221 -14.61 -10.99 20.92
CA GLU A 221 -15.09 -11.05 22.30
C GLU A 221 -15.58 -9.67 22.70
N ASP A 222 -16.74 -9.61 23.32
CA ASP A 222 -17.25 -8.38 23.88
C ASP A 222 -16.41 -7.98 25.10
N MET A 223 -15.79 -6.82 25.03
CA MET A 223 -14.94 -6.31 26.10
C MET A 223 -15.08 -4.79 26.23
N PRO A 224 -14.94 -4.26 27.45
CA PRO A 224 -14.97 -2.82 27.65
C PRO A 224 -13.80 -2.16 26.88
N LYS A 225 -14.13 -1.10 26.16
CA LYS A 225 -13.10 -0.27 25.50
C LYS A 225 -12.36 0.56 26.54
N GLY A 226 -11.06 0.69 26.34
CA GLY A 226 -10.20 1.56 27.14
C GLY A 226 -10.48 3.04 26.86
N ASP A 227 -10.04 3.91 27.76
CA ASP A 227 -10.25 5.36 27.61
C ASP A 227 -9.10 6.01 26.83
N TYR A 228 -8.86 5.53 25.60
CA TYR A 228 -7.83 6.03 24.69
C TYR A 228 -8.19 5.78 23.23
N CYS A 229 -7.64 6.61 22.34
CA CYS A 229 -7.54 6.31 20.93
C CYS A 229 -6.12 5.86 20.56
N VAL A 230 -5.94 5.18 19.43
CA VAL A 230 -4.67 4.64 19.01
C VAL A 230 -4.30 5.10 17.60
N TYR A 231 -3.03 5.36 17.37
CA TYR A 231 -2.41 5.46 16.04
C TYR A 231 -1.52 4.26 15.81
N LEU A 232 -1.61 3.66 14.62
CA LEU A 232 -0.77 2.55 14.19
C LEU A 232 -0.14 2.85 12.84
N GLY A 233 1.18 2.95 12.77
CA GLY A 233 1.88 3.17 11.50
C GLY A 233 3.23 3.87 11.64
N ARG A 234 3.82 4.21 10.50
CA ARG A 234 5.09 4.95 10.47
C ARG A 234 4.93 6.37 11.00
N VAL A 235 5.79 6.77 11.93
CA VAL A 235 5.79 8.12 12.53
C VAL A 235 6.61 9.07 11.66
N ASN A 236 5.94 9.73 10.73
CA ASN A 236 6.55 10.71 9.82
C ASN A 236 5.56 11.84 9.46
N GLU A 237 6.05 12.87 8.74
CA GLU A 237 5.26 14.05 8.37
C GLU A 237 4.00 13.68 7.56
N VAL A 238 4.16 12.85 6.53
CA VAL A 238 3.07 12.54 5.59
C VAL A 238 1.96 11.67 6.18
N LYS A 239 2.23 10.99 7.29
CA LYS A 239 1.21 10.23 8.03
C LYS A 239 0.41 11.10 9.04
N GLY A 240 0.71 12.40 9.14
CA GLY A 240 -0.07 13.36 9.93
C GLY A 240 0.00 13.16 11.45
N VAL A 241 1.01 12.43 11.95
CA VAL A 241 1.15 12.19 13.40
C VAL A 241 1.33 13.48 14.20
N PRO A 242 2.06 14.51 13.72
CA PRO A 242 2.12 15.80 14.39
C PRO A 242 0.76 16.49 14.55
N THR A 243 -0.08 16.42 13.50
CA THR A 243 -1.45 16.96 13.51
C THR A 243 -2.31 16.24 14.55
N LEU A 244 -2.20 14.91 14.63
CA LEU A 244 -2.91 14.10 15.62
C LEU A 244 -2.47 14.43 17.06
N CYS A 245 -1.15 14.51 17.31
CA CYS A 245 -0.64 14.86 18.64
C CYS A 245 -1.13 16.23 19.10
N LYS A 246 -1.15 17.25 18.21
CA LYS A 246 -1.72 18.58 18.51
C LYS A 246 -3.21 18.51 18.89
N ALA A 247 -4.01 17.76 18.13
CA ALA A 247 -5.43 17.62 18.40
C ALA A 247 -5.69 16.89 19.74
N ALA A 248 -4.98 15.80 20.01
CA ALA A 248 -5.12 15.00 21.23
C ALA A 248 -4.72 15.79 22.48
N ALA A 249 -3.54 16.46 22.45
CA ALA A 249 -3.06 17.29 23.55
C ALA A 249 -4.03 18.45 23.88
N ARG A 250 -4.58 19.10 22.85
CA ARG A 250 -5.56 20.17 23.02
C ARG A 250 -6.85 19.72 23.71
N LEU A 251 -7.24 18.45 23.49
CA LEU A 251 -8.47 17.88 24.05
C LEU A 251 -8.26 17.21 25.42
N GLY A 252 -7.03 17.00 25.86
CA GLY A 252 -6.73 16.16 27.02
C GLY A 252 -7.23 14.73 26.84
N LYS A 253 -7.17 14.19 25.62
CA LYS A 253 -7.62 12.84 25.32
C LYS A 253 -6.43 11.91 25.13
N ARG A 254 -6.47 10.77 25.84
CA ARG A 254 -5.37 9.80 25.81
C ARG A 254 -5.19 9.22 24.42
N LEU A 255 -3.97 9.37 23.88
CA LEU A 255 -3.52 8.87 22.60
C LEU A 255 -2.32 7.92 22.81
N ILE A 256 -2.41 6.71 22.25
CA ILE A 256 -1.30 5.78 22.17
C ILE A 256 -0.78 5.77 20.72
N VAL A 257 0.51 6.06 20.54
CA VAL A 257 1.18 6.07 19.23
C VAL A 257 2.07 4.84 19.10
N ILE A 258 1.71 3.95 18.16
CA ILE A 258 2.42 2.71 17.88
C ILE A 258 3.10 2.84 16.51
N GLY A 259 4.42 2.69 16.48
CA GLY A 259 5.24 2.70 15.27
C GLY A 259 6.56 3.42 15.43
N GLY A 260 7.44 3.18 14.50
CA GLY A 260 8.74 3.84 14.35
C GLY A 260 8.73 4.85 13.20
N GLY A 261 9.75 5.68 13.12
CA GLY A 261 9.93 6.63 12.02
C GLY A 261 10.78 7.82 12.40
N GLU A 262 11.13 8.61 11.40
CA GLU A 262 12.08 9.73 11.54
C GLU A 262 11.61 10.84 12.48
N MET A 263 10.30 11.02 12.65
CA MET A 263 9.76 12.04 13.55
C MET A 263 9.55 11.57 14.99
N LEU A 264 9.66 10.27 15.28
CA LEU A 264 9.41 9.74 16.62
C LEU A 264 10.28 10.39 17.71
N PRO A 265 11.61 10.59 17.54
CA PRO A 265 12.43 11.21 18.56
C PRO A 265 12.01 12.67 18.86
N GLN A 266 11.71 13.44 17.82
CA GLN A 266 11.26 14.82 17.94
C GLN A 266 9.93 14.91 18.68
N LEU A 267 8.93 14.10 18.29
CA LEU A 267 7.60 14.11 18.92
C LEU A 267 7.66 13.64 20.38
N LYS A 268 8.49 12.62 20.71
CA LYS A 268 8.73 12.24 22.10
C LYS A 268 9.27 13.39 22.95
N GLN A 269 10.17 14.19 22.39
CA GLN A 269 10.72 15.36 23.08
C GLN A 269 9.67 16.48 23.22
N GLU A 270 8.93 16.78 22.16
CA GLU A 270 7.92 17.83 22.12
C GLU A 270 6.79 17.57 23.13
N TYR A 271 6.39 16.31 23.29
CA TYR A 271 5.28 15.89 24.16
C TYR A 271 5.74 15.20 25.46
N ALA A 272 7.01 15.32 25.87
CA ALA A 272 7.56 14.67 27.07
C ALA A 272 6.82 15.02 28.37
N GLY A 273 6.21 16.22 28.44
CA GLY A 273 5.40 16.67 29.58
C GLY A 273 3.89 16.42 29.45
N CYS A 274 3.45 15.82 28.36
CA CYS A 274 2.04 15.57 28.10
C CYS A 274 1.68 14.14 28.53
N ALA A 275 0.97 14.01 29.68
CA ALA A 275 0.58 12.70 30.20
C ALA A 275 -0.47 11.97 29.32
N ASP A 276 -1.12 12.69 28.41
CA ASP A 276 -2.15 12.14 27.54
C ASP A 276 -1.60 11.48 26.27
N ILE A 277 -0.29 11.64 25.95
CA ILE A 277 0.30 11.08 24.74
C ILE A 277 1.43 10.09 25.08
N GLU A 278 1.21 8.85 24.72
CA GLU A 278 2.15 7.74 24.95
C GLU A 278 2.72 7.19 23.64
N PHE A 279 4.06 7.12 23.52
CA PHE A 279 4.75 6.60 22.34
C PHE A 279 5.38 5.25 22.65
N LEU A 280 4.82 4.16 22.14
CA LEU A 280 5.30 2.79 22.40
C LEU A 280 6.44 2.37 21.47
N GLY A 281 6.64 3.09 20.33
CA GLY A 281 7.62 2.69 19.32
C GLY A 281 7.12 1.58 18.42
N GLN A 282 8.06 0.92 17.72
CA GLN A 282 7.71 -0.17 16.82
C GLN A 282 7.39 -1.44 17.61
N MET A 283 6.27 -2.07 17.27
CA MET A 283 5.77 -3.29 17.88
C MET A 283 5.43 -4.33 16.81
N ASN A 284 5.47 -5.61 17.16
CA ASN A 284 4.97 -6.68 16.30
C ASN A 284 3.45 -6.85 16.46
N TRP A 285 2.83 -7.71 15.63
CA TRP A 285 1.39 -7.93 15.62
C TRP A 285 0.84 -8.35 16.99
N ASP A 286 1.45 -9.34 17.61
CA ASP A 286 0.97 -9.93 18.87
C ASP A 286 0.99 -8.93 20.02
N ASP A 287 1.93 -7.98 20.00
CA ASP A 287 2.06 -6.93 21.01
C ASP A 287 1.08 -5.79 20.80
N PHE A 288 0.87 -5.30 19.56
CA PHE A 288 0.00 -4.16 19.35
C PHE A 288 -1.50 -4.53 19.21
N MET A 289 -1.81 -5.72 18.76
CA MET A 289 -3.19 -6.16 18.51
C MET A 289 -4.09 -6.00 19.75
N PRO A 290 -3.68 -6.41 20.97
CA PRO A 290 -4.52 -6.20 22.15
C PRO A 290 -4.77 -4.73 22.49
N ILE A 291 -3.80 -3.85 22.17
CA ILE A 291 -3.93 -2.40 22.39
C ILE A 291 -4.95 -1.82 21.40
N VAL A 292 -4.85 -2.17 20.12
CA VAL A 292 -5.79 -1.72 19.08
C VAL A 292 -7.19 -2.23 19.41
N ARG A 293 -7.35 -3.51 19.77
CA ARG A 293 -8.63 -4.14 20.09
C ARG A 293 -9.35 -3.45 21.25
N LYS A 294 -8.61 -2.97 22.24
CA LYS A 294 -9.15 -2.26 23.42
C LYS A 294 -9.34 -0.76 23.17
N ALA A 295 -8.79 -0.18 22.13
CA ALA A 295 -8.95 1.25 21.86
C ALA A 295 -10.42 1.60 21.59
N ARG A 296 -10.85 2.84 21.95
CA ARG A 296 -12.16 3.35 21.53
C ARG A 296 -12.28 3.40 20.03
N PHE A 297 -11.23 3.89 19.37
CA PHE A 297 -11.08 3.94 17.92
C PHE A 297 -9.60 4.11 17.53
N MET A 298 -9.29 3.77 16.30
CA MET A 298 -8.01 4.06 15.67
C MET A 298 -8.09 5.35 14.88
N VAL A 299 -7.03 6.15 14.86
CA VAL A 299 -6.93 7.38 14.05
C VAL A 299 -5.89 7.19 12.95
N LEU A 300 -6.29 7.44 11.69
CA LEU A 300 -5.38 7.47 10.55
C LEU A 300 -5.34 8.89 9.96
N PRO A 301 -4.44 9.77 10.47
CA PRO A 301 -4.45 11.20 10.16
C PRO A 301 -3.64 11.56 8.91
N ALA A 302 -3.56 10.68 7.94
CA ALA A 302 -2.71 10.84 6.77
C ALA A 302 -2.88 12.19 6.05
N GLU A 303 -1.76 12.82 5.71
CA GLU A 303 -1.69 14.06 4.93
C GLU A 303 -1.18 13.82 3.50
N TRP A 304 -1.08 12.56 3.13
CA TRP A 304 -0.80 12.13 1.78
C TRP A 304 -1.82 11.06 1.34
N SER A 305 -1.97 10.89 0.02
CA SER A 305 -2.96 9.95 -0.52
C SER A 305 -2.54 8.51 -0.26
N GLU A 306 -3.13 7.89 0.74
CA GLU A 306 -3.08 6.44 0.96
C GLU A 306 -3.92 5.74 -0.10
N ASN A 307 -3.46 4.58 -0.54
CA ASN A 307 -4.20 3.81 -1.52
C ASN A 307 -5.27 2.93 -0.87
N ASN A 308 -4.85 1.95 -0.06
CA ASN A 308 -5.76 1.06 0.67
C ASN A 308 -5.02 0.58 1.94
N PRO A 309 -5.04 1.39 3.01
CA PRO A 309 -4.23 1.14 4.19
C PRO A 309 -4.70 -0.09 4.97
N LEU A 310 -3.85 -1.12 5.07
CA LEU A 310 -4.13 -2.35 5.81
C LEU A 310 -4.49 -2.08 7.28
N THR A 311 -3.90 -1.05 7.90
CA THR A 311 -4.17 -0.71 9.31
C THR A 311 -5.64 -0.36 9.57
N VAL A 312 -6.38 0.17 8.58
CA VAL A 312 -7.82 0.38 8.67
C VAL A 312 -8.55 -0.96 8.72
N ILE A 313 -8.23 -1.84 7.77
CA ILE A 313 -8.85 -3.17 7.67
C ILE A 313 -8.54 -4.01 8.92
N GLU A 314 -7.29 -4.00 9.37
CA GLU A 314 -6.84 -4.66 10.60
C GLU A 314 -7.58 -4.14 11.84
N SER A 315 -7.71 -2.81 11.97
CA SER A 315 -8.43 -2.19 13.08
C SER A 315 -9.91 -2.59 13.12
N GLN A 316 -10.58 -2.48 11.97
CA GLN A 316 -11.99 -2.87 11.86
C GLN A 316 -12.19 -4.37 12.12
N SER A 317 -11.29 -5.23 11.66
CA SER A 317 -11.36 -6.69 11.91
C SER A 317 -11.19 -7.04 13.39
N LEU A 318 -10.57 -6.17 14.17
CA LEU A 318 -10.48 -6.27 15.64
C LEU A 318 -11.69 -5.63 16.35
N GLY A 319 -12.70 -5.17 15.62
CA GLY A 319 -13.86 -4.46 16.15
C GLY A 319 -13.54 -3.06 16.66
N THR A 320 -12.54 -2.40 16.07
CA THR A 320 -12.15 -1.04 16.45
C THR A 320 -12.45 -0.09 15.30
N PRO A 321 -13.41 0.86 15.49
CA PRO A 321 -13.78 1.83 14.47
C PRO A 321 -12.62 2.76 14.12
N VAL A 322 -12.70 3.44 12.98
CA VAL A 322 -11.59 4.24 12.46
C VAL A 322 -12.02 5.69 12.23
N LEU A 323 -11.21 6.63 12.74
CA LEU A 323 -11.27 8.03 12.35
C LEU A 323 -10.20 8.27 11.25
N GLY A 324 -10.63 8.38 10.01
CA GLY A 324 -9.75 8.48 8.85
C GLY A 324 -9.72 9.86 8.22
N ALA A 325 -8.54 10.28 7.75
CA ALA A 325 -8.42 11.49 6.95
C ALA A 325 -9.14 11.33 5.60
N ARG A 326 -9.86 12.35 5.15
CA ARG A 326 -10.58 12.37 3.87
C ARG A 326 -9.60 12.65 2.73
N ILE A 327 -8.75 11.64 2.44
CA ILE A 327 -7.73 11.70 1.40
C ILE A 327 -7.45 10.30 0.83
N GLY A 328 -7.17 10.22 -0.48
CA GLY A 328 -6.87 8.95 -1.14
C GLY A 328 -8.02 7.95 -1.07
N GLY A 329 -7.69 6.68 -0.89
CA GLY A 329 -8.64 5.58 -0.72
C GLY A 329 -9.10 5.35 0.73
N ILE A 330 -8.67 6.17 1.71
CA ILE A 330 -9.09 6.01 3.11
C ILE A 330 -10.62 6.08 3.26
N PRO A 331 -11.34 7.07 2.66
CA PRO A 331 -12.79 7.17 2.80
C PRO A 331 -13.55 5.94 2.28
N GLU A 332 -12.99 5.19 1.34
CA GLU A 332 -13.62 4.00 0.78
C GLU A 332 -13.72 2.83 1.77
N LEU A 333 -12.89 2.86 2.83
CA LEU A 333 -12.84 1.84 3.87
C LEU A 333 -13.68 2.21 5.11
N ILE A 334 -14.31 3.39 5.12
CA ILE A 334 -15.03 3.92 6.30
C ILE A 334 -16.46 4.26 5.92
N GLU A 335 -17.39 3.55 6.53
CA GLU A 335 -18.82 3.88 6.46
C GLU A 335 -19.15 4.81 7.64
N GLU A 336 -19.55 6.07 7.30
CA GLU A 336 -19.80 7.14 8.29
C GLU A 336 -20.85 6.73 9.31
N GLY A 337 -20.46 6.78 10.59
CA GLY A 337 -21.34 6.42 11.72
C GLY A 337 -21.52 4.91 11.92
N VAL A 338 -21.00 4.06 11.03
CA VAL A 338 -21.09 2.59 11.14
C VAL A 338 -19.73 1.99 11.48
N THR A 339 -18.72 2.17 10.62
CA THR A 339 -17.37 1.64 10.86
C THR A 339 -16.38 2.71 11.32
N GLY A 340 -16.81 3.97 11.36
CA GLY A 340 -15.97 5.09 11.78
C GLY A 340 -16.53 6.45 11.36
N MET A 341 -15.63 7.42 11.29
CA MET A 341 -15.90 8.77 10.77
C MET A 341 -14.71 9.26 9.96
N THR A 342 -14.96 10.27 9.11
CA THR A 342 -13.88 10.93 8.36
C THR A 342 -13.73 12.39 8.77
N PHE A 343 -12.52 12.95 8.57
CA PHE A 343 -12.20 14.35 8.83
C PHE A 343 -11.34 14.93 7.70
N THR A 344 -11.27 16.25 7.62
CA THR A 344 -10.47 16.97 6.63
C THR A 344 -8.98 16.80 6.88
N SER A 345 -8.25 16.20 5.94
CA SER A 345 -6.81 15.93 6.05
C SER A 345 -6.01 17.19 6.37
N GLY A 346 -5.12 17.11 7.37
CA GLY A 346 -4.26 18.22 7.81
C GLY A 346 -4.97 19.32 8.61
N ASP A 347 -6.27 19.19 8.88
CA ASP A 347 -7.05 20.14 9.67
C ASP A 347 -7.13 19.69 11.12
N VAL A 348 -6.39 20.38 12.01
CA VAL A 348 -6.34 20.09 13.46
C VAL A 348 -7.69 20.34 14.13
N ASP A 349 -8.44 21.36 13.69
CA ASP A 349 -9.70 21.74 14.32
C ASP A 349 -10.81 20.72 13.99
N ASP A 350 -10.91 20.32 12.71
CA ASP A 350 -11.84 19.26 12.28
C ASP A 350 -11.48 17.91 12.93
N LEU A 351 -10.18 17.57 12.97
CA LEU A 351 -9.72 16.36 13.66
C LEU A 351 -10.10 16.36 15.14
N ALA A 352 -9.87 17.46 15.86
CA ALA A 352 -10.24 17.58 17.27
C ALA A 352 -11.77 17.47 17.49
N ALA A 353 -12.57 18.11 16.64
CA ALA A 353 -14.03 18.00 16.67
C ALA A 353 -14.49 16.55 16.47
N LYS A 354 -13.90 15.84 15.48
CA LYS A 354 -14.25 14.44 15.19
C LYS A 354 -13.75 13.48 16.27
N ILE A 355 -12.58 13.69 16.87
CA ILE A 355 -12.12 12.93 18.05
C ILE A 355 -13.17 13.07 19.17
N SER A 356 -13.62 14.28 19.47
CA SER A 356 -14.64 14.53 20.50
C SER A 356 -15.98 13.86 20.18
N ALA A 357 -16.40 13.89 18.91
CA ALA A 357 -17.62 13.23 18.46
C ALA A 357 -17.53 11.71 18.64
N MET A 358 -16.45 11.07 18.13
CA MET A 358 -16.25 9.62 18.25
C MET A 358 -16.06 9.15 19.69
N TRP A 359 -15.55 10.03 20.57
CA TRP A 359 -15.37 9.68 22.00
C TRP A 359 -16.68 9.36 22.70
N ASN A 360 -17.75 10.03 22.29
CA ASN A 360 -19.10 9.91 22.87
C ASN A 360 -20.05 9.08 22.00
N TYR A 361 -19.58 8.55 20.87
CA TYR A 361 -20.39 7.77 19.94
C TYR A 361 -20.38 6.28 20.32
N SER A 362 -21.54 5.63 20.19
CA SER A 362 -21.67 4.18 20.42
C SER A 362 -21.63 3.45 19.09
N PHE A 363 -20.56 2.67 18.87
CA PHE A 363 -20.42 1.81 17.71
C PHE A 363 -20.83 0.37 18.06
N ASP A 364 -21.35 -0.36 17.07
CA ASP A 364 -21.50 -1.82 17.16
C ASP A 364 -20.17 -2.50 16.80
N TYR A 365 -19.31 -2.66 17.80
CA TYR A 365 -17.97 -3.23 17.62
C TYR A 365 -17.99 -4.65 17.06
N ARG A 366 -19.05 -5.45 17.39
CA ARG A 366 -19.22 -6.79 16.85
C ARG A 366 -19.54 -6.75 15.36
N ALA A 367 -20.47 -5.92 14.94
CA ALA A 367 -20.83 -5.76 13.53
C ALA A 367 -19.63 -5.27 12.72
N ILE A 368 -18.85 -4.31 13.24
CA ILE A 368 -17.61 -3.84 12.59
C ILE A 368 -16.65 -5.01 12.35
N ALA A 369 -16.37 -5.83 13.38
CA ALA A 369 -15.45 -6.95 13.27
C ALA A 369 -15.92 -7.99 12.24
N MET A 370 -17.19 -8.39 12.34
CA MET A 370 -17.77 -9.41 11.48
C MET A 370 -17.78 -8.98 10.00
N ASN A 371 -18.26 -7.74 9.74
CA ASN A 371 -18.30 -7.20 8.37
C ASN A 371 -16.90 -7.07 7.78
N ALA A 372 -15.90 -6.61 8.54
CA ALA A 372 -14.55 -6.49 8.07
C ALA A 372 -13.92 -7.86 7.75
N VAL A 373 -14.12 -8.87 8.60
CA VAL A 373 -13.65 -10.24 8.36
C VAL A 373 -14.32 -10.84 7.13
N GLU A 374 -15.63 -10.67 6.97
CA GLU A 374 -16.35 -11.16 5.79
C GLU A 374 -15.86 -10.50 4.49
N GLN A 375 -15.71 -9.18 4.50
CA GLN A 375 -15.38 -8.40 3.31
C GLN A 375 -13.92 -8.52 2.88
N TYR A 376 -12.99 -8.54 3.86
CA TYR A 376 -11.54 -8.44 3.63
C TYR A 376 -10.79 -9.73 3.94
N SER A 377 -11.49 -10.86 4.14
CA SER A 377 -10.85 -12.15 4.36
C SER A 377 -10.00 -12.58 3.16
N SER A 378 -8.99 -13.39 3.43
CA SER A 378 -8.22 -14.07 2.39
C SER A 378 -9.08 -14.93 1.47
N GLU A 379 -10.19 -15.51 1.97
CA GLU A 379 -11.15 -16.29 1.19
C GLU A 379 -11.90 -15.42 0.18
N ALA A 380 -12.53 -14.33 0.66
CA ALA A 380 -13.26 -13.40 -0.20
C ALA A 380 -12.35 -12.74 -1.26
N TYR A 381 -11.10 -12.46 -0.87
CA TYR A 381 -10.09 -11.98 -1.79
C TYR A 381 -9.73 -13.00 -2.85
N TYR A 382 -9.45 -14.24 -2.44
CA TYR A 382 -9.08 -15.37 -3.31
C TYR A 382 -10.14 -15.61 -4.38
N ASP A 383 -11.41 -15.68 -4.01
CA ASP A 383 -12.51 -15.94 -4.95
C ASP A 383 -12.60 -14.88 -6.05
N LYS A 384 -12.44 -13.59 -5.67
CA LYS A 384 -12.38 -12.48 -6.63
C LYS A 384 -11.14 -12.55 -7.51
N LEU A 385 -9.96 -12.78 -6.91
CA LEU A 385 -8.70 -12.86 -7.66
C LEU A 385 -8.71 -13.99 -8.70
N MET A 386 -9.28 -15.14 -8.35
CA MET A 386 -9.33 -16.29 -9.26
C MET A 386 -10.18 -16.03 -10.51
N ARG A 387 -11.19 -15.15 -10.45
CA ARG A 387 -11.93 -14.71 -11.65
C ARG A 387 -10.99 -13.98 -12.60
N TYR A 388 -10.20 -13.03 -12.09
CA TYR A 388 -9.22 -12.30 -12.91
C TYR A 388 -8.13 -13.23 -13.46
N TYR A 389 -7.69 -14.23 -12.70
CA TYR A 389 -6.70 -15.19 -13.18
C TYR A 389 -7.24 -16.10 -14.32
N ARG A 390 -8.54 -16.36 -14.33
CA ARG A 390 -9.20 -17.17 -15.37
C ARG A 390 -9.68 -16.35 -16.57
N GLY A 391 -9.65 -15.02 -16.48
CA GLY A 391 -10.20 -14.14 -17.53
C GLY A 391 -11.73 -14.10 -17.53
N GLU A 392 -12.33 -14.20 -16.34
CA GLU A 392 -13.77 -14.13 -16.09
C GLU A 392 -14.12 -12.69 -15.59
N ASP A 393 -13.58 -11.68 -16.24
CA ASP A 393 -13.64 -10.26 -15.81
C ASP A 393 -15.01 -9.63 -16.09
#